data_81d2f5867f1f6500ced9cd0a15e4ed31
#
_entry.id   81d2f5867f1f6500ced9cd0a15e4ed31
#
_cell.length_a   1.000
_cell.length_b   1.000
_cell.length_c   1.000
_cell.angle_alpha   90.00
_cell.angle_beta   90.00
_cell.angle_gamma   90.00
#
_symmetry.space_group_name_H-M   'P 1'
#
loop_
_entity.id
_entity.type
_entity.pdbx_description
1 polymer ?
#
loop_
_entity_poly.entity_id
_entity_poly.type
_entity_poly.pdbx_seq_one_letter_code
_entity_poly.pdbx_strand_id
1 'polypeptide(L)'
;NECLAPPEGRKIMHVVFLDNGRLALARDPVFSQALRCVRCGACANVCPVYRLVGGHVYGHVYIGPIGLILTYFFHGRDKDKFLAQNCLNCQACKAVCVAGIDLPRLIKEIQAVIQADEPRPVLNTGLAAVLTRRRLFHSLLWSGKYLQKPIQGRSTYLRHLPQVLLGGQNFKTLPALADKPFRDRWEGLKPRVSRPRYRIALFSGCLQDFVYPEHLERFISLMAGRNIAVEFPKDQGCCGLPVLMVGEKEAARQVALHNLRALDPSHYDAVVTLCASCGSHLKENYPYILGERQGVGVKVRQFADKIMDVSSFLRNVADLESNLFADSGPRTAYHAPCHLCRGLGVASAPRELLNLAGLEYVQNPDEETCCGLGGTYSMKFPEISATIVHDKLERIEALDVDYLVTDCPGCVLQLKGTAEKEQRRVTVLHMVEALARQLQT
;
A
#
# COMPACT_ATOMS: atom_id res chain seq x y z
N ASN A 1 27.61 30.01 -28.37
CA ASN A 1 26.52 30.75 -29.01
C ASN A 1 27.07 32.07 -29.59
N GLU A 2 27.52 32.03 -30.79
CA GLU A 2 27.85 33.24 -31.52
C GLU A 2 26.53 33.90 -31.95
N CYS A 3 26.13 34.95 -31.25
CA CYS A 3 25.09 35.83 -31.76
C CYS A 3 25.63 36.55 -32.96
N LEU A 4 25.13 36.25 -34.15
CA LEU A 4 25.41 37.02 -35.35
C LEU A 4 25.01 38.48 -35.06
N ALA A 5 26.00 39.38 -35.03
CA ALA A 5 25.73 40.80 -34.95
C ALA A 5 25.23 41.27 -36.32
N PRO A 6 24.17 42.07 -36.39
CA PRO A 6 23.78 42.70 -37.64
C PRO A 6 24.92 43.59 -38.17
N PRO A 7 24.96 43.89 -39.48
CA PRO A 7 26.07 44.65 -40.12
C PRO A 7 26.39 46.01 -39.47
N GLU A 8 25.44 46.54 -38.69
CA GLU A 8 25.56 47.83 -37.98
C GLU A 8 26.06 47.74 -36.54
N GLY A 9 26.56 46.59 -36.13
CA GLY A 9 27.20 46.42 -34.80
C GLY A 9 26.28 46.43 -33.57
N ARG A 10 24.97 46.62 -33.69
CA ARG A 10 24.01 46.54 -32.56
C ARG A 10 23.42 45.15 -32.43
N LYS A 11 23.65 44.51 -31.28
CA LYS A 11 22.97 43.26 -30.94
C LYS A 11 21.53 43.55 -30.50
N ILE A 12 20.57 42.90 -31.16
CA ILE A 12 19.16 42.96 -30.78
C ILE A 12 18.81 41.63 -30.12
N MET A 13 18.27 41.67 -28.90
CA MET A 13 17.79 40.50 -28.18
C MET A 13 16.28 40.63 -27.99
N HIS A 14 15.55 39.62 -28.46
CA HIS A 14 14.11 39.48 -28.18
C HIS A 14 13.92 38.48 -27.07
N VAL A 15 13.23 38.89 -25.99
CA VAL A 15 12.88 38.01 -24.86
C VAL A 15 11.37 37.81 -24.86
N VAL A 16 10.95 36.58 -25.06
CA VAL A 16 9.53 36.19 -25.03
C VAL A 16 9.25 35.39 -23.77
N PHE A 17 8.41 35.91 -22.89
CA PHE A 17 7.94 35.20 -21.69
C PHE A 17 6.70 34.39 -22.05
N LEU A 18 6.79 33.07 -21.90
CA LEU A 18 5.70 32.16 -22.14
C LEU A 18 5.15 31.65 -20.79
N ASP A 19 3.99 32.16 -20.38
CA ASP A 19 3.32 31.70 -19.12
C ASP A 19 2.63 30.35 -19.29
N ASN A 20 1.72 30.21 -20.23
CA ASN A 20 0.93 29.00 -20.47
C ASN A 20 0.39 28.39 -19.17
N GLY A 21 -0.16 29.22 -18.25
CA GLY A 21 -0.74 28.78 -16.98
C GLY A 21 0.26 28.51 -15.85
N ARG A 22 1.58 28.72 -16.06
CA ARG A 22 2.61 28.45 -15.03
C ARG A 22 2.53 29.39 -13.85
N LEU A 23 2.13 30.64 -14.05
CA LEU A 23 1.90 31.58 -12.94
C LEU A 23 0.70 31.16 -12.07
N ALA A 24 -0.36 30.64 -12.69
CA ALA A 24 -1.49 30.09 -11.95
C ALA A 24 -1.06 28.86 -11.12
N LEU A 25 -0.31 27.94 -11.73
CA LEU A 25 0.25 26.76 -11.06
C LEU A 25 1.21 27.15 -9.93
N ALA A 26 2.01 28.20 -10.09
CA ALA A 26 2.94 28.69 -9.07
C ALA A 26 2.24 29.19 -7.79
N ARG A 27 1.01 29.69 -7.94
CA ARG A 27 0.19 30.19 -6.83
C ARG A 27 -0.62 29.08 -6.14
N ASP A 28 -0.70 27.91 -6.73
CA ASP A 28 -1.43 26.78 -6.15
C ASP A 28 -0.66 26.22 -4.95
N PRO A 29 -1.25 26.16 -3.74
CA PRO A 29 -0.54 25.72 -2.54
C PRO A 29 -0.17 24.23 -2.55
N VAL A 30 -0.84 23.42 -3.34
CA VAL A 30 -0.61 21.97 -3.44
C VAL A 30 0.30 21.64 -4.62
N PHE A 31 -0.03 22.17 -5.80
CA PHE A 31 0.60 21.77 -7.07
C PHE A 31 1.82 22.58 -7.48
N SER A 32 2.10 23.72 -6.83
CA SER A 32 3.28 24.57 -7.15
C SER A 32 4.61 23.82 -7.13
N GLN A 33 4.72 22.78 -6.28
CA GLN A 33 5.91 21.93 -6.23
C GLN A 33 6.24 21.24 -7.56
N ALA A 34 5.26 21.05 -8.48
CA ALA A 34 5.51 20.47 -9.80
C ALA A 34 6.43 21.33 -10.67
N LEU A 35 6.48 22.65 -10.43
CA LEU A 35 7.36 23.56 -11.14
C LEU A 35 8.84 23.43 -10.77
N ARG A 36 9.17 22.73 -9.68
CA ARG A 36 10.56 22.40 -9.33
C ARG A 36 11.18 21.32 -10.22
N CYS A 37 10.38 20.73 -11.13
CA CYS A 37 10.81 19.64 -11.99
C CYS A 37 11.91 20.07 -12.95
N VAL A 38 13.09 19.45 -12.86
CA VAL A 38 14.25 19.66 -13.75
C VAL A 38 14.23 18.75 -14.99
N ARG A 39 13.15 18.00 -15.21
CA ARG A 39 12.92 17.11 -16.36
C ARG A 39 13.99 16.03 -16.58
N CYS A 40 14.58 15.51 -15.50
CA CYS A 40 15.61 14.48 -15.55
C CYS A 40 15.10 13.08 -15.99
N GLY A 41 13.77 12.83 -16.01
CA GLY A 41 13.19 11.56 -16.43
C GLY A 41 13.25 10.43 -15.39
N ALA A 42 13.92 10.60 -14.24
CA ALA A 42 14.10 9.54 -13.24
C ALA A 42 12.77 8.91 -12.76
N CYS A 43 11.73 9.74 -12.58
CA CYS A 43 10.41 9.25 -12.16
C CYS A 43 9.73 8.35 -13.20
N ALA A 44 9.97 8.55 -14.49
CA ALA A 44 9.49 7.67 -15.56
C ALA A 44 10.28 6.35 -15.55
N ASN A 45 11.61 6.44 -15.40
CA ASN A 45 12.48 5.27 -15.45
C ASN A 45 12.17 4.24 -14.33
N VAL A 46 11.76 4.69 -13.14
CA VAL A 46 11.42 3.78 -12.02
C VAL A 46 9.93 3.41 -11.96
N CYS A 47 9.09 3.99 -12.80
CA CYS A 47 7.66 3.71 -12.78
C CYS A 47 7.37 2.34 -13.40
N PRO A 48 6.80 1.38 -12.65
CA PRO A 48 6.54 0.05 -13.18
C PRO A 48 5.54 0.06 -14.34
N VAL A 49 4.57 0.98 -14.31
CA VAL A 49 3.60 1.13 -15.40
C VAL A 49 4.27 1.70 -16.64
N TYR A 50 5.01 2.80 -16.49
CA TYR A 50 5.69 3.44 -17.62
C TYR A 50 6.68 2.50 -18.31
N ARG A 51 7.40 1.68 -17.55
CA ARG A 51 8.36 0.70 -18.10
C ARG A 51 7.70 -0.37 -18.96
N LEU A 52 6.43 -0.69 -18.71
CA LEU A 52 5.68 -1.67 -19.49
C LEU A 52 5.05 -1.06 -20.74
N VAL A 53 4.38 0.09 -20.58
CA VAL A 53 3.53 0.63 -21.66
C VAL A 53 4.21 1.73 -22.48
N GLY A 54 5.32 2.26 -21.99
CA GLY A 54 6.09 3.32 -22.66
C GLY A 54 5.41 4.69 -22.65
N GLY A 55 6.13 5.70 -23.17
CA GLY A 55 5.69 7.09 -23.14
C GLY A 55 4.48 7.41 -24.02
N HIS A 56 4.27 6.66 -25.09
CA HIS A 56 3.12 6.86 -25.98
C HIS A 56 1.78 6.48 -25.34
N VAL A 57 1.77 5.47 -24.45
CA VAL A 57 0.56 5.02 -23.75
C VAL A 57 0.44 5.70 -22.39
N TYR A 58 1.58 5.92 -21.68
CA TYR A 58 1.61 6.53 -20.36
C TYR A 58 2.04 7.98 -20.41
N GLY A 59 1.26 8.81 -21.10
CA GLY A 59 1.55 10.23 -21.24
C GLY A 59 0.73 10.88 -22.34
N HIS A 60 1.03 12.15 -22.56
CA HIS A 60 0.54 12.95 -23.66
C HIS A 60 1.76 13.67 -24.27
N VAL A 61 1.85 15.00 -24.20
CA VAL A 61 3.08 15.74 -24.53
C VAL A 61 4.15 15.55 -23.46
N TYR A 62 3.70 15.50 -22.21
CA TYR A 62 4.56 15.22 -21.06
C TYR A 62 4.39 13.75 -20.62
N ILE A 63 5.48 13.06 -20.34
CA ILE A 63 5.51 11.63 -20.06
C ILE A 63 5.84 11.32 -18.60
N GLY A 64 5.47 10.11 -18.16
CA GLY A 64 5.76 9.60 -16.83
C GLY A 64 4.95 10.29 -15.70
N PRO A 65 5.23 9.99 -14.44
CA PRO A 65 4.47 10.50 -13.29
C PRO A 65 4.37 12.02 -13.22
N ILE A 66 5.44 12.76 -13.53
CA ILE A 66 5.36 14.24 -13.62
C ILE A 66 4.50 14.67 -14.81
N GLY A 67 4.50 13.89 -15.89
CA GLY A 67 3.71 14.15 -17.08
C GLY A 67 2.22 14.13 -16.83
N LEU A 68 1.73 13.26 -15.94
CA LEU A 68 0.33 13.24 -15.53
C LEU A 68 -0.09 14.59 -14.95
N ILE A 69 0.73 15.14 -14.05
CA ILE A 69 0.45 16.42 -13.40
C ILE A 69 0.50 17.58 -14.41
N LEU A 70 1.54 17.64 -15.24
CA LEU A 70 1.70 18.70 -16.23
C LEU A 70 0.63 18.63 -17.33
N THR A 71 0.20 17.45 -17.73
CA THR A 71 -0.88 17.27 -18.70
C THR A 71 -2.19 17.85 -18.17
N TYR A 72 -2.54 17.60 -16.91
CA TYR A 72 -3.73 18.17 -16.28
C TYR A 72 -3.76 19.69 -16.40
N PHE A 73 -2.67 20.37 -16.02
CA PHE A 73 -2.61 21.83 -15.99
C PHE A 73 -2.44 22.47 -17.37
N PHE A 74 -1.71 21.86 -18.31
CA PHE A 74 -1.33 22.50 -19.57
C PHE A 74 -2.10 21.99 -20.78
N HIS A 75 -2.76 20.84 -20.67
CA HIS A 75 -3.55 20.24 -21.77
C HIS A 75 -5.00 19.93 -21.39
N GLY A 76 -5.35 20.19 -20.14
CA GLY A 76 -6.71 20.05 -19.63
C GLY A 76 -7.06 18.65 -19.10
N ARG A 77 -8.14 18.63 -18.36
CA ARG A 77 -8.62 17.48 -17.61
C ARG A 77 -8.95 16.26 -18.48
N ASP A 78 -9.56 16.48 -19.63
CA ASP A 78 -9.98 15.38 -20.52
C ASP A 78 -8.80 14.54 -21.02
N LYS A 79 -7.63 15.16 -21.18
CA LYS A 79 -6.41 14.46 -21.58
C LYS A 79 -5.75 13.68 -20.45
N ASP A 80 -5.97 14.11 -19.21
CA ASP A 80 -5.35 13.49 -18.03
C ASP A 80 -6.23 12.47 -17.32
N LYS A 81 -7.53 12.51 -17.51
CA LYS A 81 -8.52 11.71 -16.80
C LYS A 81 -8.20 10.22 -16.73
N PHE A 82 -7.85 9.63 -17.87
CA PHE A 82 -7.46 8.21 -17.94
C PHE A 82 -6.05 7.99 -17.36
N LEU A 83 -5.12 8.92 -17.69
CA LEU A 83 -3.73 8.81 -17.26
C LEU A 83 -3.58 8.88 -15.74
N ALA A 84 -4.30 9.79 -15.06
CA ALA A 84 -4.24 9.96 -13.63
C ALA A 84 -4.67 8.68 -12.87
N GLN A 85 -5.58 7.87 -13.43
CA GLN A 85 -5.98 6.60 -12.84
C GLN A 85 -4.88 5.52 -12.92
N ASN A 86 -3.89 5.70 -13.78
CA ASN A 86 -2.86 4.71 -14.07
C ASN A 86 -1.67 4.80 -13.10
N CYS A 87 -1.95 5.00 -11.81
CA CYS A 87 -0.95 5.10 -10.74
C CYS A 87 -1.15 4.00 -9.69
N LEU A 88 -0.14 3.13 -9.53
CA LEU A 88 -0.07 2.08 -8.50
C LEU A 88 0.14 2.62 -7.06
N ASN A 89 0.46 3.89 -6.91
CA ASN A 89 0.85 4.50 -5.63
C ASN A 89 2.06 3.81 -4.95
N CYS A 90 2.98 3.25 -5.73
CA CYS A 90 4.15 2.53 -5.23
C CYS A 90 5.26 3.43 -4.70
N GLN A 91 5.13 4.74 -4.81
CA GLN A 91 6.03 5.79 -4.32
C GLN A 91 7.45 5.80 -4.92
N ALA A 92 7.77 4.94 -5.87
CA ALA A 92 9.11 4.87 -6.47
C ALA A 92 9.53 6.21 -7.09
N CYS A 93 8.61 6.91 -7.77
CA CYS A 93 8.86 8.22 -8.37
C CYS A 93 9.12 9.33 -7.35
N LYS A 94 8.53 9.25 -6.13
CA LYS A 94 8.82 10.15 -5.02
C LYS A 94 10.24 9.90 -4.48
N ALA A 95 10.60 8.63 -4.29
CA ALA A 95 11.88 8.23 -3.71
C ALA A 95 13.09 8.66 -4.56
N VAL A 96 12.96 8.68 -5.90
CA VAL A 96 14.05 9.07 -6.81
C VAL A 96 14.03 10.53 -7.22
N CYS A 97 13.04 11.32 -6.79
CA CYS A 97 12.90 12.69 -7.24
C CYS A 97 13.92 13.61 -6.57
N VAL A 98 14.95 14.04 -7.32
CA VAL A 98 15.99 14.95 -6.83
C VAL A 98 15.46 16.33 -6.44
N ALA A 99 14.29 16.73 -6.99
CA ALA A 99 13.63 18.00 -6.64
C ALA A 99 12.63 17.86 -5.46
N GLY A 100 12.54 16.68 -4.83
CA GLY A 100 11.69 16.42 -3.67
C GLY A 100 10.19 16.60 -3.94
N ILE A 101 9.71 16.30 -5.17
CA ILE A 101 8.30 16.40 -5.52
C ILE A 101 7.56 15.16 -5.07
N ASP A 102 6.48 15.32 -4.31
CA ASP A 102 5.60 14.22 -3.91
C ASP A 102 4.59 13.88 -5.02
N LEU A 103 5.12 13.27 -6.10
CA LEU A 103 4.34 12.93 -7.30
C LEU A 103 3.11 12.06 -7.00
N PRO A 104 3.17 11.00 -6.18
CA PRO A 104 2.00 10.19 -5.86
C PRO A 104 0.90 10.98 -5.16
N ARG A 105 1.26 11.93 -4.31
CA ARG A 105 0.29 12.83 -3.65
C ARG A 105 -0.39 13.73 -4.67
N LEU A 106 0.38 14.39 -5.54
CA LEU A 106 -0.18 15.27 -6.57
C LEU A 106 -1.12 14.52 -7.51
N ILE A 107 -0.77 13.30 -7.91
CA ILE A 107 -1.65 12.46 -8.75
C ILE A 107 -2.96 12.14 -8.02
N LYS A 108 -2.92 11.83 -6.72
CA LYS A 108 -4.14 11.60 -5.92
C LYS A 108 -5.00 12.87 -5.78
N GLU A 109 -4.38 14.05 -5.65
CA GLU A 109 -5.13 15.31 -5.63
C GLU A 109 -5.83 15.57 -6.98
N ILE A 110 -5.17 15.31 -8.11
CA ILE A 110 -5.80 15.38 -9.43
C ILE A 110 -6.98 14.40 -9.53
N GLN A 111 -6.80 13.16 -9.08
CA GLN A 111 -7.89 12.18 -9.05
C GLN A 111 -9.08 12.67 -8.21
N ALA A 112 -8.81 13.29 -7.05
CA ALA A 112 -9.85 13.84 -6.19
C ALA A 112 -10.60 15.00 -6.84
N VAL A 113 -9.89 15.90 -7.53
CA VAL A 113 -10.50 17.02 -8.28
C VAL A 113 -11.36 16.50 -9.42
N ILE A 114 -10.85 15.56 -10.23
CA ILE A 114 -11.62 14.94 -11.33
C ILE A 114 -12.89 14.26 -10.77
N GLN A 115 -12.75 13.51 -9.67
CA GLN A 115 -13.86 12.78 -9.05
C GLN A 115 -14.93 13.72 -8.46
N ALA A 116 -14.55 14.91 -7.99
CA ALA A 116 -15.49 15.89 -7.45
C ALA A 116 -16.38 16.54 -8.54
N ASP A 117 -15.83 16.71 -9.73
CA ASP A 117 -16.48 17.46 -10.83
C ASP A 117 -17.25 16.55 -11.81
N GLU A 118 -17.06 15.24 -11.77
CA GLU A 118 -17.69 14.31 -12.70
C GLU A 118 -18.72 13.39 -12.03
N PRO A 119 -19.67 12.83 -12.81
CA PRO A 119 -20.56 11.79 -12.30
C PRO A 119 -19.72 10.64 -11.74
N ARG A 120 -19.96 10.33 -10.47
CA ARG A 120 -19.19 9.31 -9.75
C ARG A 120 -19.49 7.93 -10.32
N PRO A 121 -18.48 7.13 -10.68
CA PRO A 121 -18.69 5.74 -11.00
C PRO A 121 -19.42 5.02 -9.85
N VAL A 122 -20.42 4.19 -10.18
CA VAL A 122 -21.22 3.44 -9.18
C VAL A 122 -20.32 2.68 -8.20
N LEU A 123 -19.21 2.12 -8.70
CA LEU A 123 -18.23 1.41 -7.88
C LEU A 123 -17.61 2.32 -6.82
N ASN A 124 -17.20 3.55 -7.18
CA ASN A 124 -16.56 4.49 -6.24
C ASN A 124 -17.55 4.94 -5.17
N THR A 125 -18.78 5.28 -5.57
CA THR A 125 -19.84 5.67 -4.65
C THR A 125 -20.21 4.53 -3.71
N GLY A 126 -20.35 3.31 -4.24
CA GLY A 126 -20.61 2.11 -3.44
C GLY A 126 -19.48 1.82 -2.44
N LEU A 127 -18.23 1.89 -2.88
CA LEU A 127 -17.07 1.71 -2.02
C LEU A 127 -17.02 2.76 -0.89
N ALA A 128 -17.25 4.03 -1.21
CA ALA A 128 -17.32 5.12 -0.24
C ALA A 128 -18.45 4.91 0.78
N ALA A 129 -19.65 4.59 0.31
CA ALA A 129 -20.81 4.36 1.15
C ALA A 129 -20.64 3.17 2.11
N VAL A 130 -19.98 2.11 1.65
CA VAL A 130 -19.73 0.91 2.45
C VAL A 130 -18.62 1.17 3.48
N LEU A 131 -17.48 1.73 3.08
CA LEU A 131 -16.33 1.90 3.97
C LEU A 131 -16.53 2.99 5.02
N THR A 132 -17.35 4.02 4.76
CA THR A 132 -17.72 5.03 5.76
C THR A 132 -18.68 4.50 6.81
N ARG A 133 -19.41 3.43 6.51
CA ARG A 133 -20.37 2.79 7.43
C ARG A 133 -19.81 1.47 7.93
N ARG A 134 -18.93 1.51 8.93
CA ARG A 134 -18.25 0.33 9.47
C ARG A 134 -19.20 -0.87 9.71
N ARG A 135 -20.34 -0.66 10.33
CA ARG A 135 -21.31 -1.74 10.58
C ARG A 135 -21.82 -2.39 9.29
N LEU A 136 -22.11 -1.59 8.28
CA LEU A 136 -22.51 -2.09 6.96
C LEU A 136 -21.37 -2.88 6.31
N PHE A 137 -20.16 -2.33 6.33
CA PHE A 137 -18.98 -3.00 5.78
C PHE A 137 -18.75 -4.39 6.42
N HIS A 138 -18.77 -4.44 7.75
CA HIS A 138 -18.60 -5.71 8.48
C HIS A 138 -19.74 -6.68 8.26
N SER A 139 -20.98 -6.22 8.21
CA SER A 139 -22.15 -7.07 7.90
C SER A 139 -22.08 -7.65 6.51
N LEU A 140 -21.66 -6.87 5.51
CA LEU A 140 -21.47 -7.37 4.14
C LEU A 140 -20.39 -8.44 4.06
N LEU A 141 -19.26 -8.24 4.73
CA LEU A 141 -18.19 -9.26 4.76
C LEU A 141 -18.63 -10.50 5.55
N TRP A 142 -19.34 -10.31 6.66
CA TRP A 142 -19.85 -11.41 7.45
C TRP A 142 -20.90 -12.23 6.69
N SER A 143 -21.79 -11.59 5.93
CA SER A 143 -22.77 -12.26 5.08
C SER A 143 -22.11 -12.92 3.86
N GLY A 144 -21.07 -12.27 3.31
CA GLY A 144 -20.30 -12.75 2.16
C GLY A 144 -19.70 -14.14 2.38
N LYS A 145 -19.31 -14.47 3.64
CA LYS A 145 -18.78 -15.80 3.96
C LYS A 145 -19.78 -16.94 3.71
N TYR A 146 -21.08 -16.68 3.82
CA TYR A 146 -22.11 -17.69 3.51
C TYR A 146 -22.38 -17.75 2.00
N LEU A 147 -22.40 -16.61 1.34
CA LEU A 147 -22.62 -16.52 -0.11
C LEU A 147 -21.47 -17.11 -0.93
N GLN A 148 -20.25 -17.14 -0.39
CA GLN A 148 -19.09 -17.72 -1.08
C GLN A 148 -19.04 -19.25 -1.06
N LYS A 149 -19.73 -19.93 -0.13
CA LYS A 149 -19.64 -21.40 0.04
C LYS A 149 -19.84 -22.21 -1.25
N PRO A 150 -20.86 -21.92 -2.09
CA PRO A 150 -21.03 -22.64 -3.35
C PRO A 150 -19.86 -22.44 -4.33
N ILE A 151 -19.18 -21.28 -4.26
CA ILE A 151 -18.10 -20.86 -5.17
C ILE A 151 -16.74 -21.35 -4.65
N GLN A 152 -16.59 -21.48 -3.35
CA GLN A 152 -15.37 -21.88 -2.66
C GLN A 152 -15.15 -23.39 -2.71
N GLY A 153 -16.20 -24.19 -2.57
CA GLY A 153 -16.09 -25.63 -2.38
C GLY A 153 -15.33 -25.98 -1.09
N ARG A 154 -14.38 -26.91 -1.17
CA ARG A 154 -13.49 -27.32 -0.05
C ARG A 154 -12.14 -26.57 -0.03
N SER A 155 -11.98 -25.51 -0.85
CA SER A 155 -10.73 -24.76 -1.00
C SER A 155 -10.71 -23.54 -0.05
N THR A 156 -9.52 -23.06 0.27
CA THR A 156 -9.31 -21.72 0.88
C THR A 156 -9.42 -20.57 -0.13
N TYR A 157 -9.70 -20.89 -1.39
CA TYR A 157 -9.82 -19.96 -2.51
C TYR A 157 -11.19 -20.06 -3.16
N LEU A 158 -11.61 -18.99 -3.83
CA LEU A 158 -12.82 -18.95 -4.64
C LEU A 158 -12.54 -19.58 -6.01
N ARG A 159 -12.90 -20.86 -6.18
CA ARG A 159 -12.56 -21.67 -7.37
C ARG A 159 -13.53 -21.51 -8.53
N HIS A 160 -14.81 -21.24 -8.26
CA HIS A 160 -15.89 -21.27 -9.24
C HIS A 160 -16.52 -19.90 -9.45
N LEU A 161 -15.74 -18.81 -9.37
CA LEU A 161 -16.23 -17.47 -9.68
C LEU A 161 -16.53 -17.37 -11.17
N PRO A 162 -17.76 -16.97 -11.57
CA PRO A 162 -18.07 -16.69 -12.96
C PRO A 162 -17.10 -15.64 -13.55
N GLN A 163 -16.62 -15.86 -14.77
CA GLN A 163 -15.65 -14.96 -15.42
C GLN A 163 -16.15 -13.50 -15.49
N VAL A 164 -17.46 -13.29 -15.65
CA VAL A 164 -18.08 -11.96 -15.63
C VAL A 164 -17.85 -11.21 -14.31
N LEU A 165 -17.77 -11.93 -13.18
CA LEU A 165 -17.53 -11.33 -11.87
C LEU A 165 -16.03 -11.10 -11.59
N LEU A 166 -15.16 -11.75 -12.35
CA LEU A 166 -13.71 -11.61 -12.19
C LEU A 166 -13.17 -10.28 -12.75
N GLY A 167 -13.87 -9.64 -13.69
CA GLY A 167 -13.47 -8.35 -14.24
C GLY A 167 -12.00 -8.32 -14.72
N GLY A 168 -11.53 -9.38 -15.40
CA GLY A 168 -10.12 -9.51 -15.82
C GLY A 168 -9.16 -10.03 -14.74
N GLN A 169 -9.63 -10.37 -13.53
CA GLN A 169 -8.78 -10.89 -12.43
C GLN A 169 -8.50 -12.41 -12.56
N ASN A 170 -8.65 -12.98 -13.75
CA ASN A 170 -8.45 -14.41 -14.03
C ASN A 170 -7.00 -14.89 -13.94
N PHE A 171 -6.04 -13.96 -13.84
CA PHE A 171 -4.62 -14.25 -13.68
C PHE A 171 -4.22 -14.67 -12.25
N LYS A 172 -5.11 -14.52 -11.29
CA LYS A 172 -4.88 -14.92 -9.89
C LYS A 172 -6.10 -15.59 -9.27
N THR A 173 -5.87 -16.45 -8.29
CA THR A 173 -6.92 -17.01 -7.45
C THR A 173 -7.24 -16.07 -6.30
N LEU A 174 -8.50 -15.77 -6.06
CA LEU A 174 -8.92 -14.91 -4.95
C LEU A 174 -9.10 -15.75 -3.67
N PRO A 175 -8.58 -15.30 -2.52
CA PRO A 175 -8.80 -15.99 -1.26
C PRO A 175 -10.26 -15.88 -0.83
N ALA A 176 -10.75 -16.90 -0.15
CA ALA A 176 -12.06 -16.88 0.48
C ALA A 176 -12.04 -16.02 1.76
N LEU A 177 -13.20 -15.49 2.13
CA LEU A 177 -13.37 -14.88 3.46
C LEU A 177 -13.27 -15.96 4.52
N ALA A 178 -12.63 -15.65 5.64
CA ALA A 178 -12.49 -16.56 6.75
C ALA A 178 -13.85 -16.88 7.38
N ASP A 179 -14.08 -18.14 7.76
CA ASP A 179 -15.32 -18.58 8.43
C ASP A 179 -15.55 -17.82 9.74
N LYS A 180 -14.48 -17.53 10.47
CA LYS A 180 -14.49 -16.73 11.68
C LYS A 180 -13.46 -15.61 11.57
N PRO A 181 -13.87 -14.34 11.39
CA PRO A 181 -12.96 -13.19 11.38
C PRO A 181 -12.15 -13.10 12.67
N PHE A 182 -10.98 -12.42 12.62
CA PHE A 182 -10.12 -12.29 13.81
C PHE A 182 -10.83 -11.64 14.99
N ARG A 183 -11.64 -10.61 14.74
CA ARG A 183 -12.43 -9.93 15.78
C ARG A 183 -13.33 -10.83 16.59
N ASP A 184 -13.81 -11.92 15.98
CA ASP A 184 -14.68 -12.93 16.63
C ASP A 184 -13.85 -14.01 17.36
N ARG A 185 -12.54 -14.12 17.06
CA ARG A 185 -11.59 -15.02 17.73
C ARG A 185 -10.90 -14.34 18.91
N TRP A 186 -10.87 -13.01 18.95
CA TRP A 186 -10.04 -12.17 19.83
C TRP A 186 -10.18 -12.52 21.32
N GLU A 187 -11.40 -12.74 21.83
CA GLU A 187 -11.60 -13.01 23.26
C GLU A 187 -10.93 -14.31 23.73
N GLY A 188 -10.78 -15.29 22.82
CA GLY A 188 -10.05 -16.54 23.11
C GLY A 188 -8.54 -16.43 22.92
N LEU A 189 -8.06 -15.40 22.24
CA LEU A 189 -6.64 -15.19 21.90
C LEU A 189 -5.96 -14.13 22.76
N LYS A 190 -6.74 -13.27 23.42
CA LYS A 190 -6.26 -12.11 24.16
C LYS A 190 -5.20 -12.51 25.20
N PRO A 191 -3.93 -12.00 25.08
CA PRO A 191 -2.90 -12.28 26.05
C PRO A 191 -3.24 -11.69 27.42
N ARG A 192 -3.02 -12.45 28.48
CA ARG A 192 -3.15 -11.97 29.86
C ARG A 192 -1.77 -11.55 30.37
N VAL A 193 -1.56 -10.26 30.53
CA VAL A 193 -0.30 -9.69 31.03
C VAL A 193 -0.63 -8.83 32.26
N SER A 194 -0.10 -9.19 33.43
CA SER A 194 -0.44 -8.52 34.70
C SER A 194 0.26 -7.16 34.87
N ARG A 195 1.52 -7.05 34.43
CA ARG A 195 2.33 -5.82 34.51
C ARG A 195 3.06 -5.61 33.18
N PRO A 196 2.38 -5.09 32.16
CA PRO A 196 2.99 -4.93 30.86
C PRO A 196 4.08 -3.85 30.90
N ARG A 197 5.25 -4.15 30.28
CA ARG A 197 6.30 -3.16 30.03
C ARG A 197 5.93 -2.22 28.88
N TYR A 198 5.01 -2.67 28.01
CA TYR A 198 4.59 -1.96 26.80
C TYR A 198 3.14 -2.31 26.47
N ARG A 199 2.36 -1.34 26.04
CA ARG A 199 0.95 -1.52 25.68
C ARG A 199 0.73 -1.11 24.24
N ILE A 200 0.24 -2.01 23.40
CA ILE A 200 -0.02 -1.73 21.99
C ILE A 200 -1.49 -1.90 21.63
N ALA A 201 -1.96 -1.07 20.70
CA ALA A 201 -3.16 -1.35 19.94
C ALA A 201 -2.81 -2.10 18.65
N LEU A 202 -3.49 -3.20 18.38
CA LEU A 202 -3.33 -3.97 17.15
C LEU A 202 -4.33 -3.47 16.11
N PHE A 203 -3.83 -2.91 15.00
CA PHE A 203 -4.63 -2.50 13.86
C PHE A 203 -4.65 -3.60 12.80
N SER A 204 -5.78 -4.29 12.66
CA SER A 204 -5.94 -5.42 11.73
C SER A 204 -6.15 -5.00 10.28
N GLY A 205 -6.78 -3.85 10.05
CA GLY A 205 -7.31 -3.54 8.72
C GLY A 205 -8.40 -4.53 8.29
N CYS A 206 -8.72 -4.54 6.99
CA CYS A 206 -9.80 -5.40 6.48
C CYS A 206 -9.32 -6.80 6.05
N LEU A 207 -8.15 -6.90 5.40
CA LEU A 207 -7.66 -8.19 4.87
C LEU A 207 -7.29 -9.16 5.99
N GLN A 208 -6.62 -8.69 7.03
CA GLN A 208 -6.20 -9.57 8.12
C GLN A 208 -7.32 -9.87 9.11
N ASP A 209 -8.35 -9.03 9.18
CA ASP A 209 -9.50 -9.36 9.99
C ASP A 209 -10.40 -10.41 9.33
N PHE A 210 -10.67 -10.27 8.02
CA PHE A 210 -11.69 -11.04 7.34
C PHE A 210 -11.17 -12.09 6.34
N VAL A 211 -9.91 -12.01 5.91
CA VAL A 211 -9.34 -12.92 4.89
C VAL A 211 -8.19 -13.74 5.45
N TYR A 212 -7.27 -13.12 6.21
CA TYR A 212 -6.08 -13.75 6.76
C TYR A 212 -5.99 -13.58 8.28
N PRO A 213 -7.00 -14.01 9.06
CA PRO A 213 -6.97 -13.87 10.53
C PRO A 213 -5.80 -14.61 11.19
N GLU A 214 -5.28 -15.64 10.54
CA GLU A 214 -4.12 -16.42 10.97
C GLU A 214 -2.84 -15.57 11.07
N HIS A 215 -2.69 -14.49 10.28
CA HIS A 215 -1.55 -13.59 10.44
C HIS A 215 -1.54 -12.94 11.83
N LEU A 216 -2.71 -12.48 12.28
CA LEU A 216 -2.84 -11.85 13.60
C LEU A 216 -2.71 -12.89 14.73
N GLU A 217 -3.19 -14.11 14.53
CA GLU A 217 -3.01 -15.21 15.50
C GLU A 217 -1.52 -15.56 15.65
N ARG A 218 -0.77 -15.65 14.52
CA ARG A 218 0.67 -15.89 14.56
C ARG A 218 1.42 -14.75 15.25
N PHE A 219 1.01 -13.51 15.01
CA PHE A 219 1.56 -12.37 15.74
C PHE A 219 1.32 -12.50 17.25
N ILE A 220 0.11 -12.86 17.69
CA ILE A 220 -0.18 -13.08 19.13
C ILE A 220 0.69 -14.21 19.71
N SER A 221 0.93 -15.30 18.98
CA SER A 221 1.81 -16.37 19.45
C SER A 221 3.26 -15.90 19.63
N LEU A 222 3.76 -15.01 18.74
CA LEU A 222 5.09 -14.39 18.88
C LEU A 222 5.18 -13.45 20.09
N MET A 223 4.06 -12.97 20.63
CA MET A 223 4.05 -12.10 21.83
C MET A 223 4.05 -12.89 23.14
N ALA A 224 3.93 -14.21 23.10
CA ALA A 224 3.95 -15.03 24.29
C ALA A 224 5.25 -14.81 25.11
N GLY A 225 5.11 -14.62 26.43
CA GLY A 225 6.25 -14.40 27.34
C GLY A 225 6.93 -13.03 27.28
N ARG A 226 6.51 -12.10 26.39
CA ARG A 226 7.20 -10.82 26.14
C ARG A 226 6.82 -9.69 27.10
N ASN A 227 5.88 -9.90 27.98
CA ASN A 227 5.37 -8.87 28.90
C ASN A 227 4.82 -7.62 28.20
N ILE A 228 4.21 -7.81 27.02
CA ILE A 228 3.59 -6.78 26.19
C ILE A 228 2.07 -6.98 26.20
N ALA A 229 1.32 -5.94 26.62
CA ALA A 229 -0.13 -5.96 26.53
C ALA A 229 -0.55 -5.65 25.08
N VAL A 230 -1.24 -6.57 24.47
CA VAL A 230 -1.85 -6.39 23.15
C VAL A 230 -3.34 -6.15 23.35
N GLU A 231 -3.84 -5.06 22.79
CA GLU A 231 -5.26 -4.73 22.77
C GLU A 231 -5.77 -4.67 21.34
N PHE A 232 -6.97 -5.15 21.13
CA PHE A 232 -7.65 -5.09 19.85
C PHE A 232 -8.93 -4.25 19.97
N PRO A 233 -8.88 -2.95 19.66
CA PRO A 233 -10.06 -2.09 19.65
C PRO A 233 -11.04 -2.56 18.57
N LYS A 234 -12.13 -3.21 18.96
CA LYS A 234 -13.11 -3.81 18.02
C LYS A 234 -13.83 -2.77 17.15
N ASP A 235 -13.80 -1.51 17.55
CA ASP A 235 -14.42 -0.41 16.79
C ASP A 235 -13.60 0.09 15.61
N GLN A 236 -12.38 -0.36 15.42
CA GLN A 236 -11.60 -0.08 14.23
C GLN A 236 -12.25 -0.65 12.96
N GLY A 237 -11.98 0.00 11.81
CA GLY A 237 -12.47 -0.41 10.50
C GLY A 237 -11.35 -0.54 9.46
N CYS A 238 -11.71 -0.42 8.18
CA CYS A 238 -10.72 -0.28 7.10
C CYS A 238 -9.84 0.96 7.35
N CYS A 239 -8.57 0.95 6.90
CA CYS A 239 -7.72 2.15 7.00
C CYS A 239 -8.21 3.33 6.13
N GLY A 240 -8.99 3.07 5.07
CA GLY A 240 -9.48 4.10 4.16
C GLY A 240 -8.62 4.36 2.93
N LEU A 241 -7.48 3.67 2.78
CA LEU A 241 -6.65 3.82 1.58
C LEU A 241 -7.40 3.53 0.27
N PRO A 242 -8.25 2.47 0.16
CA PRO A 242 -8.97 2.21 -1.08
C PRO A 242 -9.85 3.36 -1.56
N VAL A 243 -10.55 4.06 -0.66
CA VAL A 243 -11.39 5.21 -1.04
C VAL A 243 -10.55 6.44 -1.39
N LEU A 244 -9.42 6.65 -0.73
CA LEU A 244 -8.49 7.71 -1.12
C LEU A 244 -7.91 7.47 -2.52
N MET A 245 -7.61 6.22 -2.85
CA MET A 245 -7.05 5.82 -4.16
C MET A 245 -8.02 5.96 -5.33
N VAL A 246 -9.32 6.04 -5.07
CA VAL A 246 -10.33 6.31 -6.10
C VAL A 246 -10.80 7.76 -6.12
N GLY A 247 -10.11 8.66 -5.40
CA GLY A 247 -10.40 10.09 -5.36
C GLY A 247 -11.48 10.52 -4.35
N GLU A 248 -12.03 9.60 -3.56
CA GLU A 248 -13.06 9.88 -2.56
C GLU A 248 -12.47 10.42 -1.25
N LYS A 249 -11.88 11.62 -1.31
CA LYS A 249 -11.11 12.23 -0.21
C LYS A 249 -11.96 12.45 1.05
N GLU A 250 -13.22 12.88 0.90
CA GLU A 250 -14.09 13.10 2.05
C GLU A 250 -14.50 11.79 2.74
N ALA A 251 -14.76 10.72 1.98
CA ALA A 251 -14.98 9.40 2.55
C ALA A 251 -13.74 8.89 3.29
N ALA A 252 -12.54 9.12 2.75
CA ALA A 252 -11.29 8.80 3.43
C ALA A 252 -11.12 9.56 4.75
N ARG A 253 -11.52 10.84 4.80
CA ARG A 253 -11.53 11.65 6.04
C ARG A 253 -12.47 11.07 7.11
N GLN A 254 -13.67 10.69 6.71
CA GLN A 254 -14.66 10.10 7.65
C GLN A 254 -14.14 8.80 8.25
N VAL A 255 -13.56 7.93 7.42
CA VAL A 255 -12.92 6.67 7.87
C VAL A 255 -11.76 6.96 8.81
N ALA A 256 -10.90 7.92 8.49
CA ALA A 256 -9.76 8.30 9.31
C ALA A 256 -10.18 8.86 10.68
N LEU A 257 -11.20 9.72 10.72
CA LEU A 257 -11.76 10.26 11.98
C LEU A 257 -12.36 9.15 12.85
N HIS A 258 -13.02 8.16 12.23
CA HIS A 258 -13.55 7.01 12.94
C HIS A 258 -12.43 6.20 13.61
N ASN A 259 -11.40 5.84 12.85
CA ASN A 259 -10.27 5.08 13.36
C ASN A 259 -9.47 5.83 14.42
N LEU A 260 -9.29 7.16 14.27
CA LEU A 260 -8.62 8.00 15.28
C LEU A 260 -9.36 8.04 16.62
N ARG A 261 -10.69 7.87 16.60
CA ARG A 261 -11.49 7.73 17.84
C ARG A 261 -11.38 6.35 18.45
N ALA A 262 -11.42 5.31 17.60
CA ALA A 262 -11.35 3.91 18.03
C ALA A 262 -9.96 3.54 18.59
N LEU A 263 -8.90 4.21 18.11
CA LEU A 263 -7.50 3.97 18.44
C LEU A 263 -6.90 5.23 19.09
N ASP A 264 -7.49 5.67 20.23
CA ASP A 264 -7.00 6.87 20.90
C ASP A 264 -5.52 6.72 21.28
N PRO A 265 -4.62 7.56 20.71
CA PRO A 265 -3.19 7.41 20.93
C PRO A 265 -2.75 7.63 22.39
N SER A 266 -3.59 8.25 23.23
CA SER A 266 -3.27 8.44 24.64
C SER A 266 -3.22 7.14 25.46
N HIS A 267 -3.86 6.07 24.96
CA HIS A 267 -3.99 4.81 25.69
C HIS A 267 -2.89 3.77 25.37
N TYR A 268 -2.08 4.03 24.34
CA TYR A 268 -1.13 3.06 23.81
C TYR A 268 0.27 3.66 23.64
N ASP A 269 1.29 2.85 23.81
CA ASP A 269 2.67 3.22 23.49
C ASP A 269 2.90 3.18 21.98
N ALA A 270 2.29 2.19 21.30
CA ALA A 270 2.29 2.10 19.84
C ALA A 270 0.96 1.55 19.28
N VAL A 271 0.70 1.83 18.02
CA VAL A 271 -0.32 1.19 17.20
C VAL A 271 0.38 0.34 16.15
N VAL A 272 0.34 -0.98 16.33
CA VAL A 272 1.04 -1.93 15.47
C VAL A 272 0.12 -2.45 14.38
N THR A 273 0.58 -2.47 13.16
CA THR A 273 -0.14 -3.06 12.03
C THR A 273 0.74 -4.05 11.27
N LEU A 274 0.14 -5.17 10.86
CA LEU A 274 0.78 -6.19 10.04
C LEU A 274 0.57 -5.92 8.53
N CYS A 275 0.14 -4.72 8.18
CA CYS A 275 -0.14 -4.31 6.81
C CYS A 275 0.65 -3.05 6.47
N ALA A 276 1.71 -3.16 5.69
CA ALA A 276 2.52 -2.04 5.26
C ALA A 276 1.71 -0.92 4.59
N SER A 277 0.71 -1.27 3.78
CA SER A 277 -0.16 -0.29 3.12
C SER A 277 -1.05 0.46 4.11
N CYS A 278 -1.57 -0.22 5.13
CA CYS A 278 -2.29 0.43 6.22
C CYS A 278 -1.36 1.33 7.03
N GLY A 279 -0.18 0.84 7.43
CA GLY A 279 0.79 1.59 8.22
C GLY A 279 1.20 2.90 7.54
N SER A 280 1.62 2.84 6.28
CA SER A 280 1.96 4.03 5.50
C SER A 280 0.77 5.01 5.38
N HIS A 281 -0.44 4.51 5.18
CA HIS A 281 -1.63 5.35 5.09
C HIS A 281 -1.97 6.05 6.41
N LEU A 282 -1.93 5.31 7.52
CA LEU A 282 -2.18 5.84 8.87
C LEU A 282 -1.14 6.90 9.25
N LYS A 283 0.14 6.65 8.96
CA LYS A 283 1.25 7.52 9.33
C LYS A 283 1.37 8.77 8.45
N GLU A 284 1.27 8.62 7.12
CA GLU A 284 1.54 9.71 6.18
C GLU A 284 0.27 10.45 5.74
N ASN A 285 -0.80 9.71 5.42
CA ASN A 285 -1.98 10.33 4.82
C ASN A 285 -2.99 10.83 5.84
N TYR A 286 -3.11 10.23 7.05
CA TYR A 286 -4.02 10.75 8.08
C TYR A 286 -3.67 12.18 8.50
N PRO A 287 -2.41 12.52 8.83
CA PRO A 287 -2.04 13.92 9.09
C PRO A 287 -2.35 14.84 7.92
N TYR A 288 -2.14 14.37 6.68
CA TYR A 288 -2.41 15.15 5.49
C TYR A 288 -3.91 15.43 5.29
N ILE A 289 -4.77 14.42 5.38
CA ILE A 289 -6.21 14.58 5.12
C ILE A 289 -6.99 15.17 6.28
N LEU A 290 -6.46 15.13 7.51
CA LEU A 290 -7.10 15.62 8.74
C LEU A 290 -6.43 16.85 9.36
N GLY A 291 -5.16 17.12 9.03
CA GLY A 291 -4.33 18.12 9.73
C GLY A 291 -4.84 19.58 9.65
N GLU A 292 -5.64 19.89 8.65
CA GLU A 292 -6.25 21.23 8.48
C GLU A 292 -7.49 21.46 9.37
N ARG A 293 -8.04 20.40 10.00
CA ARG A 293 -9.22 20.54 10.87
C ARG A 293 -8.84 21.03 12.25
N GLN A 294 -9.49 22.10 12.70
CA GLN A 294 -9.34 22.63 14.06
C GLN A 294 -9.63 21.55 15.11
N GLY A 295 -8.76 21.43 16.11
CA GLY A 295 -8.89 20.51 17.23
C GLY A 295 -8.45 19.05 16.97
N VAL A 296 -8.12 18.68 15.74
CA VAL A 296 -7.71 17.30 15.39
C VAL A 296 -6.22 17.19 15.07
N GLY A 297 -5.59 18.27 14.61
CA GLY A 297 -4.23 18.26 14.08
C GLY A 297 -3.15 17.75 15.05
N VAL A 298 -3.26 18.05 16.36
CA VAL A 298 -2.31 17.54 17.37
C VAL A 298 -2.51 16.03 17.57
N LYS A 299 -3.77 15.61 17.78
CA LYS A 299 -4.11 14.22 18.03
C LYS A 299 -3.74 13.30 16.86
N VAL A 300 -3.94 13.75 15.62
CA VAL A 300 -3.59 12.95 14.44
C VAL A 300 -2.07 12.83 14.25
N ARG A 301 -1.29 13.85 14.61
CA ARG A 301 0.18 13.73 14.62
C ARG A 301 0.65 12.75 15.69
N GLN A 302 0.17 12.86 16.91
CA GLN A 302 0.45 11.92 18.00
C GLN A 302 0.09 10.48 17.60
N PHE A 303 -1.03 10.29 16.91
CA PHE A 303 -1.43 8.99 16.38
C PHE A 303 -0.43 8.48 15.32
N ALA A 304 -0.07 9.32 14.36
CA ALA A 304 0.86 8.98 13.30
C ALA A 304 2.25 8.61 13.83
N ASP A 305 2.72 9.31 14.87
CA ASP A 305 4.03 9.04 15.52
C ASP A 305 4.07 7.68 16.20
N LYS A 306 2.92 7.17 16.66
CA LYS A 306 2.79 5.86 17.31
C LYS A 306 2.56 4.69 16.34
N ILE A 307 2.39 4.95 15.04
CA ILE A 307 2.23 3.88 14.04
C ILE A 307 3.56 3.15 13.83
N MET A 308 3.50 1.85 14.02
CA MET A 308 4.61 0.93 13.81
C MET A 308 4.22 -0.22 12.89
N ASP A 309 5.09 -0.57 11.95
CA ASP A 309 4.98 -1.83 11.21
C ASP A 309 5.39 -3.02 12.09
N VAL A 310 4.94 -4.19 11.69
CA VAL A 310 5.17 -5.41 12.48
C VAL A 310 6.65 -5.77 12.58
N SER A 311 7.42 -5.63 11.49
CA SER A 311 8.84 -6.03 11.50
C SER A 311 9.69 -5.12 12.37
N SER A 312 9.49 -3.80 12.28
CA SER A 312 10.14 -2.85 13.20
C SER A 312 9.73 -3.09 14.65
N PHE A 313 8.47 -3.42 14.90
CA PHE A 313 7.98 -3.71 16.24
C PHE A 313 8.60 -5.00 16.80
N LEU A 314 8.59 -6.09 16.04
CA LEU A 314 9.15 -7.38 16.47
C LEU A 314 10.66 -7.28 16.74
N ARG A 315 11.38 -6.53 15.90
CA ARG A 315 12.83 -6.39 16.02
C ARG A 315 13.25 -5.46 17.15
N ASN A 316 12.60 -4.29 17.28
CA ASN A 316 13.10 -3.20 18.13
C ASN A 316 12.37 -3.08 19.47
N VAL A 317 11.16 -3.64 19.62
CA VAL A 317 10.34 -3.51 20.82
C VAL A 317 10.05 -4.86 21.45
N ALA A 318 9.60 -5.84 20.68
CA ALA A 318 9.35 -7.19 21.19
C ALA A 318 10.64 -7.92 21.48
N ASP A 319 11.75 -7.52 20.84
CA ASP A 319 13.10 -8.00 21.05
C ASP A 319 13.17 -9.53 20.97
N LEU A 320 12.80 -10.04 19.79
CA LEU A 320 12.85 -11.47 19.51
C LEU A 320 14.30 -11.95 19.52
N GLU A 321 14.54 -13.06 20.20
CA GLU A 321 15.85 -13.70 20.31
C GLU A 321 15.95 -14.92 19.39
N SER A 322 17.16 -15.23 18.90
CA SER A 322 17.41 -16.35 17.98
C SER A 322 17.10 -17.72 18.60
N ASN A 323 17.28 -17.86 19.93
CA ASN A 323 16.98 -19.09 20.66
C ASN A 323 15.51 -19.53 20.63
N LEU A 324 14.63 -18.68 20.12
CA LEU A 324 13.20 -19.01 19.93
C LEU A 324 12.95 -19.82 18.67
N PHE A 325 13.90 -19.78 17.74
CA PHE A 325 13.73 -20.30 16.40
C PHE A 325 14.65 -21.47 16.11
N ALA A 326 14.31 -22.25 15.09
CA ALA A 326 15.18 -23.30 14.59
C ALA A 326 16.50 -22.71 14.04
N ASP A 327 17.59 -23.45 14.20
CA ASP A 327 18.93 -23.01 13.76
C ASP A 327 19.08 -22.89 12.26
N SER A 328 18.24 -23.60 11.49
CA SER A 328 18.24 -23.58 10.02
C SER A 328 16.82 -23.70 9.48
N GLY A 329 16.57 -23.03 8.36
CA GLY A 329 15.27 -23.02 7.71
C GLY A 329 15.39 -22.94 6.18
N PRO A 330 14.25 -22.94 5.49
CA PRO A 330 14.18 -22.91 4.04
C PRO A 330 14.85 -21.70 3.39
N ARG A 331 15.31 -21.86 2.15
CA ARG A 331 15.80 -20.77 1.30
C ARG A 331 14.68 -19.77 1.06
N THR A 332 14.91 -18.53 1.39
CA THR A 332 13.85 -17.51 1.52
C THR A 332 14.24 -16.22 0.82
N ALA A 333 13.46 -15.82 -0.19
CA ALA A 333 13.50 -14.48 -0.75
C ALA A 333 12.53 -13.54 -0.03
N TYR A 334 12.84 -12.27 -0.04
CA TYR A 334 11.96 -11.24 0.51
C TYR A 334 11.39 -10.35 -0.59
N HIS A 335 10.12 -10.01 -0.50
CA HIS A 335 9.48 -8.94 -1.26
C HIS A 335 9.23 -7.77 -0.32
N ALA A 336 9.99 -6.68 -0.48
CA ALA A 336 9.79 -5.44 0.26
C ALA A 336 8.55 -4.69 -0.24
N PRO A 337 7.45 -4.63 0.55
CA PRO A 337 6.29 -3.87 0.15
C PRO A 337 6.64 -2.39 -0.06
N CYS A 338 6.21 -1.82 -1.18
CA CYS A 338 6.52 -0.43 -1.52
C CYS A 338 6.10 0.57 -0.44
N HIS A 339 5.00 0.32 0.27
CA HIS A 339 4.55 1.15 1.39
C HIS A 339 5.38 0.92 2.67
N LEU A 340 6.09 -0.19 2.81
CA LEU A 340 7.03 -0.41 3.90
C LEU A 340 8.35 0.33 3.62
N CYS A 341 9.01 -0.04 2.53
CA CYS A 341 10.35 0.50 2.24
C CYS A 341 10.33 2.00 1.90
N ARG A 342 9.39 2.48 1.08
CA ARG A 342 9.32 3.88 0.63
C ARG A 342 8.34 4.74 1.44
N GLY A 343 7.26 4.15 1.95
CA GLY A 343 6.26 4.85 2.76
C GLY A 343 6.69 4.99 4.21
N LEU A 344 7.10 3.90 4.86
CA LEU A 344 7.50 3.91 6.26
C LEU A 344 9.01 4.04 6.47
N GLY A 345 9.82 3.93 5.40
CA GLY A 345 11.28 4.02 5.48
C GLY A 345 11.95 2.81 6.14
N VAL A 346 11.26 1.66 6.17
CA VAL A 346 11.76 0.44 6.81
C VAL A 346 12.43 -0.45 5.78
N ALA A 347 13.71 -0.72 5.99
CA ALA A 347 14.53 -1.53 5.08
C ALA A 347 15.17 -2.75 5.75
N SER A 348 15.85 -2.58 6.90
CA SER A 348 16.68 -3.62 7.50
C SER A 348 15.90 -4.62 8.36
N ALA A 349 14.95 -4.15 9.17
CA ALA A 349 14.26 -4.96 10.16
C ALA A 349 13.65 -6.28 9.60
N PRO A 350 13.01 -6.31 8.41
CA PRO A 350 12.51 -7.56 7.86
C PRO A 350 13.62 -8.58 7.57
N ARG A 351 14.73 -8.14 6.97
CA ARG A 351 15.88 -9.01 6.64
C ARG A 351 16.57 -9.53 7.90
N GLU A 352 16.72 -8.66 8.90
CA GLU A 352 17.25 -9.05 10.21
C GLU A 352 16.37 -10.11 10.89
N LEU A 353 15.04 -10.00 10.81
CA LEU A 353 14.12 -10.99 11.36
C LEU A 353 14.20 -12.33 10.63
N LEU A 354 14.33 -12.35 9.30
CA LEU A 354 14.50 -13.59 8.55
C LEU A 354 15.79 -14.32 8.97
N ASN A 355 16.90 -13.59 9.08
CA ASN A 355 18.16 -14.15 9.56
C ASN A 355 18.07 -14.61 11.03
N LEU A 356 17.44 -13.81 11.89
CA LEU A 356 17.23 -14.14 13.29
C LEU A 356 16.43 -15.44 13.46
N ALA A 357 15.47 -15.66 12.58
CA ALA A 357 14.63 -16.86 12.58
C ALA A 357 15.27 -18.08 11.90
N GLY A 358 16.57 -18.03 11.58
CA GLY A 358 17.30 -19.14 10.97
C GLY A 358 16.93 -19.42 9.51
N LEU A 359 16.16 -18.54 8.86
CA LEU A 359 15.83 -18.67 7.45
C LEU A 359 17.04 -18.30 6.58
N GLU A 360 17.34 -19.12 5.56
CA GLU A 360 18.41 -18.82 4.61
C GLU A 360 17.99 -17.69 3.66
N TYR A 361 18.27 -16.44 4.06
CA TYR A 361 17.90 -15.28 3.25
C TYR A 361 18.72 -15.20 1.95
N VAL A 362 18.04 -15.28 0.83
CA VAL A 362 18.60 -15.13 -0.52
C VAL A 362 18.32 -13.72 -1.03
N GLN A 363 19.40 -12.97 -1.31
CA GLN A 363 19.27 -11.59 -1.80
C GLN A 363 18.56 -11.57 -3.16
N ASN A 364 17.54 -10.72 -3.27
CA ASN A 364 16.76 -10.53 -4.48
C ASN A 364 17.01 -9.12 -5.04
N PRO A 365 17.61 -8.95 -6.24
CA PRO A 365 17.80 -7.64 -6.86
C PRO A 365 16.50 -6.87 -7.11
N ASP A 366 15.40 -7.58 -7.31
CA ASP A 366 14.07 -7.03 -7.56
C ASP A 366 13.19 -6.95 -6.30
N GLU A 367 13.77 -7.04 -5.11
CA GLU A 367 13.06 -7.07 -3.84
C GLU A 367 12.05 -5.94 -3.69
N GLU A 368 12.45 -4.72 -4.04
CA GLU A 368 11.63 -3.51 -3.94
C GLU A 368 10.71 -3.25 -5.15
N THR A 369 10.76 -4.09 -6.19
CA THR A 369 9.87 -3.96 -7.34
C THR A 369 8.44 -4.25 -6.93
N CYS A 370 7.48 -3.38 -7.34
CA CYS A 370 6.08 -3.50 -6.96
C CYS A 370 5.48 -4.86 -7.35
N CYS A 371 4.58 -5.39 -6.51
CA CYS A 371 3.84 -6.63 -6.81
C CYS A 371 2.69 -6.45 -7.82
N GLY A 372 2.38 -5.22 -8.21
CA GLY A 372 1.34 -4.92 -9.19
C GLY A 372 -0.09 -4.80 -8.64
N LEU A 373 -0.36 -5.04 -7.34
CA LEU A 373 -1.73 -4.97 -6.79
C LEU A 373 -2.33 -3.56 -6.88
N GLY A 374 -1.64 -2.54 -6.29
CA GLY A 374 -2.12 -1.15 -6.25
C GLY A 374 -3.54 -0.96 -5.70
N GLY A 375 -4.02 -1.82 -4.81
CA GLY A 375 -5.39 -1.80 -4.29
C GLY A 375 -6.42 -2.02 -5.40
N THR A 376 -7.22 -1.00 -5.73
CA THR A 376 -8.20 -1.05 -6.82
C THR A 376 -7.58 -1.01 -8.23
N TYR A 377 -6.27 -0.75 -8.34
CA TYR A 377 -5.57 -0.66 -9.62
C TYR A 377 -5.64 -1.97 -10.40
N SER A 378 -5.39 -3.11 -9.75
CA SER A 378 -5.43 -4.42 -10.42
C SER A 378 -6.82 -4.74 -11.01
N MET A 379 -7.88 -4.17 -10.45
CA MET A 379 -9.25 -4.31 -10.99
C MET A 379 -9.48 -3.43 -12.22
N LYS A 380 -8.86 -2.24 -12.26
CA LYS A 380 -8.99 -1.28 -13.37
C LYS A 380 -8.08 -1.61 -14.54
N PHE A 381 -6.88 -2.12 -14.26
CA PHE A 381 -5.83 -2.43 -15.23
C PHE A 381 -5.28 -3.85 -15.01
N PRO A 382 -6.13 -4.88 -15.21
CA PRO A 382 -5.76 -6.26 -14.90
C PRO A 382 -4.58 -6.78 -15.72
N GLU A 383 -4.46 -6.41 -17.00
CA GLU A 383 -3.38 -6.84 -17.88
C GLU A 383 -2.02 -6.31 -17.41
N ILE A 384 -1.93 -5.01 -17.08
CA ILE A 384 -0.70 -4.41 -16.55
C ILE A 384 -0.34 -5.05 -15.21
N SER A 385 -1.34 -5.23 -14.34
CA SER A 385 -1.16 -5.86 -13.03
C SER A 385 -0.65 -7.30 -13.16
N ALA A 386 -1.21 -8.07 -14.11
CA ALA A 386 -0.80 -9.43 -14.42
C ALA A 386 0.66 -9.47 -14.88
N THR A 387 1.03 -8.66 -15.86
CA THR A 387 2.42 -8.62 -16.37
C THR A 387 3.41 -8.33 -15.24
N ILE A 388 3.13 -7.34 -14.38
CA ILE A 388 4.03 -7.00 -13.26
C ILE A 388 4.22 -8.18 -12.31
N VAL A 389 3.15 -8.89 -11.96
CA VAL A 389 3.26 -10.01 -11.00
C VAL A 389 3.89 -11.24 -11.62
N HIS A 390 3.63 -11.54 -12.88
CA HIS A 390 4.25 -12.64 -13.63
C HIS A 390 5.76 -12.46 -13.71
N ASP A 391 6.23 -11.30 -14.23
CA ASP A 391 7.66 -10.97 -14.31
C ASP A 391 8.35 -11.09 -12.97
N LYS A 392 7.67 -10.65 -11.88
CA LYS A 392 8.21 -10.75 -10.54
C LYS A 392 8.34 -12.19 -10.07
N LEU A 393 7.34 -13.03 -10.27
CA LEU A 393 7.36 -14.41 -9.83
C LEU A 393 8.36 -15.24 -10.64
N GLU A 394 8.54 -15.00 -11.94
CA GLU A 394 9.57 -15.63 -12.76
C GLU A 394 10.98 -15.35 -12.21
N ARG A 395 11.26 -14.12 -11.86
CA ARG A 395 12.56 -13.73 -11.27
C ARG A 395 12.78 -14.35 -9.88
N ILE A 396 11.73 -14.52 -9.10
CA ILE A 396 11.80 -15.19 -7.78
C ILE A 396 12.09 -16.70 -7.98
N GLU A 397 11.43 -17.36 -8.94
CA GLU A 397 11.69 -18.77 -9.22
C GLU A 397 13.11 -19.03 -9.70
N ALA A 398 13.70 -18.08 -10.45
CA ALA A 398 15.10 -18.15 -10.87
C ALA A 398 16.11 -18.12 -9.70
N LEU A 399 15.71 -17.72 -8.50
CA LEU A 399 16.54 -17.74 -7.29
C LEU A 399 16.55 -19.12 -6.59
N ASP A 400 15.73 -20.06 -7.04
CA ASP A 400 15.57 -21.40 -6.45
C ASP A 400 15.32 -21.33 -4.93
N VAL A 401 14.26 -20.62 -4.54
CA VAL A 401 13.85 -20.42 -3.16
C VAL A 401 12.55 -21.15 -2.84
N ASP A 402 12.43 -21.61 -1.59
CA ASP A 402 11.23 -22.28 -1.09
C ASP A 402 10.15 -21.27 -0.70
N TYR A 403 10.57 -20.16 -0.08
CA TYR A 403 9.67 -19.14 0.44
C TYR A 403 9.90 -17.77 -0.21
N LEU A 404 8.78 -17.06 -0.44
CA LEU A 404 8.75 -15.63 -0.71
C LEU A 404 7.99 -14.94 0.43
N VAL A 405 8.69 -14.19 1.25
CA VAL A 405 8.14 -13.53 2.45
C VAL A 405 7.85 -12.06 2.19
N THR A 406 6.78 -11.51 2.79
CA THR A 406 6.42 -10.09 2.68
C THR A 406 5.63 -9.59 3.90
N ASP A 407 5.67 -8.28 4.19
CA ASP A 407 4.99 -7.62 5.32
C ASP A 407 3.65 -6.97 4.95
N CYS A 408 3.02 -7.40 3.88
CA CYS A 408 1.77 -6.79 3.44
C CYS A 408 0.76 -7.84 2.97
N PRO A 409 -0.42 -7.96 3.62
CA PRO A 409 -1.44 -8.92 3.19
C PRO A 409 -1.98 -8.64 1.78
N GLY A 410 -1.89 -7.39 1.29
CA GLY A 410 -2.18 -7.06 -0.11
C GLY A 410 -1.17 -7.68 -1.06
N CYS A 411 0.13 -7.64 -0.73
CA CYS A 411 1.17 -8.31 -1.52
C CYS A 411 1.03 -9.83 -1.43
N VAL A 412 0.68 -10.38 -0.24
CA VAL A 412 0.35 -11.81 -0.11
C VAL A 412 -0.78 -12.19 -1.05
N LEU A 413 -1.88 -11.43 -1.05
CA LEU A 413 -3.03 -11.68 -1.93
C LEU A 413 -2.62 -11.74 -3.42
N GLN A 414 -1.83 -10.79 -3.86
CA GLN A 414 -1.39 -10.71 -5.25
C GLN A 414 -0.43 -11.84 -5.63
N LEU A 415 0.65 -11.98 -4.87
CA LEU A 415 1.73 -12.94 -5.15
C LEU A 415 1.26 -14.40 -4.93
N LYS A 416 0.64 -14.68 -3.78
CA LYS A 416 0.12 -16.02 -3.43
C LYS A 416 -1.00 -16.45 -4.36
N GLY A 417 -1.92 -15.52 -4.68
CA GLY A 417 -3.04 -15.81 -5.59
C GLY A 417 -2.58 -16.12 -7.00
N THR A 418 -1.55 -15.43 -7.52
CA THR A 418 -0.96 -15.71 -8.84
C THR A 418 -0.14 -16.99 -8.82
N ALA A 419 0.74 -17.16 -7.82
CA ALA A 419 1.54 -18.39 -7.68
C ALA A 419 0.65 -19.64 -7.59
N GLU A 420 -0.42 -19.58 -6.84
CA GLU A 420 -1.40 -20.67 -6.73
C GLU A 420 -2.14 -20.93 -8.04
N LYS A 421 -2.53 -19.90 -8.77
CA LYS A 421 -3.20 -20.03 -10.07
C LYS A 421 -2.30 -20.71 -11.11
N GLU A 422 -1.01 -20.40 -11.10
CA GLU A 422 -0.01 -20.90 -12.02
C GLU A 422 0.69 -22.17 -11.54
N GLN A 423 0.33 -22.68 -10.35
CA GLN A 423 0.94 -23.86 -9.74
C GLN A 423 2.47 -23.74 -9.59
N ARG A 424 2.93 -22.53 -9.21
CA ARG A 424 4.34 -22.24 -8.98
C ARG A 424 4.84 -22.92 -7.70
N ARG A 425 6.13 -23.25 -7.66
CA ARG A 425 6.74 -23.98 -6.53
C ARG A 425 6.90 -23.13 -5.28
N VAL A 426 7.14 -21.82 -5.45
CA VAL A 426 7.42 -20.92 -4.33
C VAL A 426 6.20 -20.76 -3.40
N THR A 427 6.40 -20.91 -2.11
CA THR A 427 5.38 -20.67 -1.08
C THR A 427 5.41 -19.21 -0.63
N VAL A 428 4.35 -18.46 -0.90
CA VAL A 428 4.25 -17.05 -0.47
C VAL A 428 3.67 -16.95 0.94
N LEU A 429 4.40 -16.28 1.84
CA LEU A 429 4.07 -16.14 3.26
C LEU A 429 4.08 -14.68 3.70
N HIS A 430 3.24 -14.36 4.68
CA HIS A 430 3.42 -13.13 5.46
C HIS A 430 4.58 -13.29 6.45
N MET A 431 5.29 -12.20 6.82
CA MET A 431 6.42 -12.24 7.76
C MET A 431 6.10 -13.04 9.03
N VAL A 432 4.99 -12.75 9.69
CA VAL A 432 4.62 -13.46 10.93
C VAL A 432 4.31 -14.94 10.73
N GLU A 433 3.88 -15.36 9.53
CA GLU A 433 3.72 -16.78 9.20
C GLU A 433 5.08 -17.47 9.07
N ALA A 434 6.03 -16.81 8.37
CA ALA A 434 7.37 -17.34 8.20
C ALA A 434 8.08 -17.50 9.55
N LEU A 435 8.04 -16.46 10.39
CA LEU A 435 8.61 -16.50 11.74
C LEU A 435 7.96 -17.58 12.61
N ALA A 436 6.62 -17.65 12.60
CA ALA A 436 5.92 -18.65 13.44
C ALA A 436 6.16 -20.10 13.03
N ARG A 437 6.51 -20.36 11.75
CA ARG A 437 6.91 -21.70 11.29
C ARG A 437 8.29 -22.13 11.78
N GLN A 438 9.13 -21.17 12.16
CA GLN A 438 10.48 -21.42 12.67
C GLN A 438 10.53 -21.48 14.21
N LEU A 439 9.41 -21.18 14.93
CA LEU A 439 9.38 -21.31 16.39
C LEU A 439 9.69 -22.75 16.82
N GLN A 440 10.63 -22.89 17.74
CA GLN A 440 10.87 -24.16 18.44
C GLN A 440 9.66 -24.50 19.31
N THR A 441 9.17 -25.72 19.20
CA THR A 441 8.03 -26.23 19.97
C THR A 441 8.44 -26.62 21.39
#